data_fef8a5b45f2478700f51c5414b2e14ea
#
_entry.id   fef8a5b45f2478700f51c5414b2e14ea
#
_cell.length_a   1.000
_cell.length_b   1.000
_cell.length_c   1.000
_cell.angle_alpha   90.00
_cell.angle_beta   90.00
_cell.angle_gamma   90.00
#
_symmetry.space_group_name_H-M   'P 1'
#
loop_
_entity.id
_entity.type
_entity.pdbx_description
1 polymer ?
#
loop_
_entity_poly.entity_id
_entity_poly.type
_entity_poly.pdbx_seq_one_letter_code
_entity_poly.pdbx_strand_id
1 'polypeptide(L)'
;MIDQQLIELTEACRGVGSGEPTSIQLQNGGALIRVPAVKVSGWNRPAIDILFVAPPGYPAAQPDCFWVEPNGFRLENGATPQAANDGNPIPGDVIAVRSTTWFSWHVQSWNPTRDTLVTYFKVILNRLTPAR
;
A
#
# COMPACT_ATOMS: atom_id res chain seq x y z
N MET A 1 -15.94 10.76 1.07
CA MET A 1 -14.61 11.00 0.44
C MET A 1 -13.87 9.71 0.10
N ILE A 2 -13.68 8.83 1.06
CA ILE A 2 -12.99 7.55 0.79
C ILE A 2 -13.73 6.75 -0.29
N ASP A 3 -15.05 6.71 -0.24
CA ASP A 3 -15.84 5.94 -1.20
C ASP A 3 -15.63 6.42 -2.64
N GLN A 4 -15.59 7.72 -2.85
CA GLN A 4 -15.33 8.29 -4.18
C GLN A 4 -13.91 7.99 -4.64
N GLN A 5 -12.95 8.15 -3.77
CA GLN A 5 -11.55 7.87 -4.09
C GLN A 5 -11.32 6.37 -4.32
N LEU A 6 -12.07 5.51 -3.65
CA LEU A 6 -12.00 4.07 -3.87
C LEU A 6 -12.48 3.70 -5.27
N ILE A 7 -13.50 4.38 -5.79
CA ILE A 7 -13.95 4.19 -7.17
C ILE A 7 -12.83 4.56 -8.14
N GLU A 8 -12.17 5.69 -7.92
CA GLU A 8 -11.04 6.12 -8.75
C GLU A 8 -9.88 5.12 -8.68
N LEU A 9 -9.60 4.61 -7.48
CA LEU A 9 -8.57 3.60 -7.29
C LEU A 9 -8.92 2.30 -8.02
N THR A 10 -10.18 1.90 -8.02
CA THR A 10 -10.65 0.72 -8.75
C THR A 10 -10.32 0.83 -10.23
N GLU A 11 -10.55 2.00 -10.83
CA GLU A 11 -10.22 2.22 -12.24
C GLU A 11 -8.72 2.15 -12.50
N ALA A 12 -7.92 2.75 -11.60
CA ALA A 12 -6.46 2.67 -11.70
C ALA A 12 -5.97 1.21 -11.59
N CYS A 13 -6.58 0.42 -10.71
CA CYS A 13 -6.25 -1.00 -10.55
C CYS A 13 -6.56 -1.80 -11.83
N ARG A 14 -7.67 -1.50 -12.50
CA ARG A 14 -7.98 -2.13 -13.79
C ARG A 14 -6.89 -1.83 -14.82
N GLY A 15 -6.39 -0.60 -14.83
CA GLY A 15 -5.33 -0.18 -15.74
C GLY A 15 -4.02 -0.94 -15.56
N VAL A 16 -3.70 -1.36 -14.35
CA VAL A 16 -2.49 -2.13 -14.05
C VAL A 16 -2.75 -3.63 -13.96
N GLY A 17 -3.99 -4.06 -14.12
CA GLY A 17 -4.34 -5.48 -14.14
C GLY A 17 -4.37 -6.14 -12.76
N SER A 18 -4.47 -5.37 -11.68
CA SER A 18 -4.61 -5.92 -10.34
C SER A 18 -6.07 -6.28 -10.04
N GLY A 19 -6.31 -6.89 -8.87
CA GLY A 19 -7.66 -7.10 -8.36
C GLY A 19 -8.30 -5.82 -7.87
N GLU A 20 -9.58 -5.90 -7.50
CA GLU A 20 -10.34 -4.76 -7.00
C GLU A 20 -9.87 -4.34 -5.61
N PRO A 21 -9.64 -3.03 -5.37
CA PRO A 21 -9.28 -2.56 -4.05
C PRO A 21 -10.48 -2.64 -3.09
N THR A 22 -10.18 -2.84 -1.83
CA THR A 22 -11.17 -2.81 -0.75
C THR A 22 -10.73 -1.83 0.33
N SER A 23 -11.68 -1.39 1.14
CA SER A 23 -11.43 -0.50 2.27
C SER A 23 -12.16 -1.03 3.49
N ILE A 24 -11.47 -1.09 4.62
CA ILE A 24 -12.10 -1.37 5.91
C ILE A 24 -11.78 -0.24 6.87
N GLN A 25 -12.79 0.13 7.68
CA GLN A 25 -12.61 1.18 8.67
C GLN A 25 -11.81 0.63 9.85
N LEU A 26 -10.82 1.42 10.29
CA LEU A 26 -9.99 1.08 11.44
C LEU A 26 -10.55 1.69 12.72
N GLN A 27 -10.16 1.15 13.88
CA GLN A 27 -10.64 1.63 15.17
C GLN A 27 -10.27 3.07 15.46
N ASN A 28 -9.14 3.55 14.92
CA ASN A 28 -8.67 4.90 15.15
C ASN A 28 -9.32 5.94 14.24
N GLY A 29 -10.27 5.54 13.39
CA GLY A 29 -10.92 6.43 12.43
C GLY A 29 -10.26 6.46 11.06
N GLY A 30 -9.15 5.78 10.87
CA GLY A 30 -8.53 5.62 9.56
C GLY A 30 -9.21 4.52 8.73
N ALA A 31 -8.73 4.32 7.51
CA ALA A 31 -9.19 3.27 6.62
C ALA A 31 -8.02 2.47 6.10
N LEU A 32 -8.12 1.15 6.15
CA LEU A 32 -7.12 0.25 5.57
C LEU A 32 -7.53 -0.06 4.14
N ILE A 33 -6.65 0.29 3.21
CA ILE A 33 -6.86 0.04 1.79
C ILE A 33 -6.04 -1.19 1.41
N ARG A 34 -6.67 -2.13 0.72
CA ARG A 34 -6.01 -3.33 0.22
C ARG A 34 -6.19 -3.42 -1.29
N VAL A 35 -5.09 -3.59 -2.01
CA VAL A 35 -5.11 -3.85 -3.45
C VAL A 35 -4.52 -5.24 -3.67
N PRO A 36 -5.34 -6.23 -4.04
CA PRO A 36 -4.87 -7.60 -4.21
C PRO A 36 -4.29 -7.84 -5.59
N ALA A 37 -3.47 -8.87 -5.70
CA ALA A 37 -2.98 -9.42 -6.96
C ALA A 37 -2.27 -8.39 -7.83
N VAL A 38 -1.41 -7.58 -7.24
CA VAL A 38 -0.58 -6.61 -7.96
C VAL A 38 0.63 -7.35 -8.52
N LYS A 39 0.78 -7.32 -9.84
CA LYS A 39 1.90 -7.98 -10.52
C LYS A 39 3.17 -7.17 -10.34
N VAL A 40 4.26 -7.85 -10.05
CA VAL A 40 5.58 -7.23 -9.84
C VAL A 40 6.65 -8.02 -10.58
N SER A 41 7.79 -7.38 -10.85
CA SER A 41 8.90 -7.97 -11.58
C SER A 41 10.21 -7.69 -10.84
N GLY A 42 11.10 -8.66 -10.83
CA GLY A 42 12.38 -8.53 -10.15
C GLY A 42 12.33 -8.86 -8.67
N TRP A 43 11.21 -9.37 -8.19
CA TRP A 43 11.00 -9.78 -6.82
C TRP A 43 10.91 -11.30 -6.71
N ASN A 44 10.95 -11.81 -5.49
CA ASN A 44 10.86 -13.26 -5.26
C ASN A 44 9.43 -13.81 -5.38
N ARG A 45 8.47 -12.96 -5.76
CA ARG A 45 7.07 -13.35 -6.00
C ARG A 45 6.59 -12.66 -7.27
N PRO A 46 5.71 -13.30 -8.05
CA PRO A 46 5.19 -12.68 -9.29
C PRO A 46 4.05 -11.70 -9.04
N ALA A 47 3.37 -11.81 -7.89
CA ALA A 47 2.26 -10.94 -7.53
C ALA A 47 2.14 -10.86 -6.01
N ILE A 48 1.60 -9.75 -5.53
CA ILE A 48 1.48 -9.44 -4.11
C ILE A 48 0.18 -8.71 -3.83
N ASP A 49 -0.20 -8.66 -2.57
CA ASP A 49 -1.25 -7.76 -2.10
C ASP A 49 -0.58 -6.56 -1.43
N ILE A 50 -1.04 -5.37 -1.75
CA ILE A 50 -0.53 -4.12 -1.20
C ILE A 50 -1.55 -3.58 -0.20
N LEU A 51 -1.07 -3.15 0.97
CA LEU A 51 -1.89 -2.52 2.00
C LEU A 51 -1.30 -1.17 2.36
N PHE A 52 -2.17 -0.17 2.50
CA PHE A 52 -1.77 1.13 3.03
C PHE A 52 -2.96 1.77 3.74
N VAL A 53 -2.69 2.82 4.51
CA VAL A 53 -3.69 3.42 5.38
C VAL A 53 -3.97 4.85 4.96
N ALA A 54 -5.26 5.18 4.81
CA ALA A 54 -5.72 6.55 4.86
C ALA A 54 -5.88 6.90 6.36
N PRO A 55 -4.96 7.68 6.94
CA PRO A 55 -4.94 7.85 8.40
C PRO A 55 -6.11 8.71 8.88
N PRO A 56 -6.36 8.74 10.20
CA PRO A 56 -7.31 9.70 10.75
C PRO A 56 -6.92 11.11 10.32
N GLY A 57 -7.92 11.90 9.88
CA GLY A 57 -7.68 13.25 9.36
C GLY A 57 -7.34 13.29 7.87
N TYR A 58 -7.28 12.13 7.21
CA TYR A 58 -7.11 12.09 5.76
C TYR A 58 -8.21 12.92 5.06
N PRO A 59 -7.90 13.74 4.04
CA PRO A 59 -6.63 13.84 3.32
C PRO A 59 -5.65 14.87 3.85
N ALA A 60 -5.99 15.64 4.90
CA ALA A 60 -5.03 16.57 5.50
C ALA A 60 -3.82 15.81 6.06
N ALA A 61 -4.05 14.67 6.69
CA ALA A 61 -3.00 13.72 7.04
C ALA A 61 -2.77 12.78 5.86
N GLN A 62 -1.53 12.70 5.41
CA GLN A 62 -1.18 11.90 4.24
C GLN A 62 -0.97 10.42 4.59
N PRO A 63 -1.18 9.50 3.62
CA PRO A 63 -0.74 8.13 3.79
C PRO A 63 0.77 8.08 4.00
N ASP A 64 1.21 7.15 4.84
CA ASP A 64 2.61 7.03 5.21
C ASP A 64 2.97 5.56 5.36
N CYS A 65 4.00 5.11 4.66
CA CYS A 65 4.43 3.72 4.59
C CYS A 65 3.39 2.82 3.92
N PHE A 66 3.80 1.62 3.59
CA PHE A 66 2.89 0.61 3.07
C PHE A 66 3.38 -0.79 3.46
N TRP A 67 2.51 -1.76 3.30
CA TRP A 67 2.76 -3.16 3.64
C TRP A 67 2.46 -4.04 2.44
N VAL A 68 3.19 -5.15 2.36
CA VAL A 68 3.00 -6.16 1.31
C VAL A 68 2.69 -7.48 1.98
N GLU A 69 1.68 -8.18 1.51
CA GLU A 69 1.38 -9.54 1.91
C GLU A 69 1.73 -10.52 0.80
N PRO A 70 2.28 -11.68 1.15
CA PRO A 70 2.70 -12.14 2.47
C PRO A 70 4.09 -11.59 2.86
N ASN A 71 4.52 -11.85 4.10
CA ASN A 71 5.86 -11.47 4.56
C ASN A 71 6.94 -12.22 3.78
N GLY A 72 8.20 -11.84 4.01
CA GLY A 72 9.30 -12.44 3.26
C GLY A 72 9.41 -11.95 1.84
N PHE A 73 8.86 -10.78 1.54
CA PHE A 73 8.99 -10.16 0.23
C PHE A 73 10.41 -9.66 0.05
N ARG A 74 11.13 -10.23 -0.89
CA ARG A 74 12.57 -9.99 -1.09
C ARG A 74 12.84 -9.77 -2.58
N LEU A 75 14.02 -9.22 -2.87
CA LEU A 75 14.50 -9.18 -4.23
C LEU A 75 14.63 -10.61 -4.78
N GLU A 76 14.67 -10.71 -6.09
CA GLU A 76 14.75 -12.01 -6.78
C GLU A 76 15.95 -12.85 -6.32
N ASN A 77 17.06 -12.18 -5.97
CA ASN A 77 18.26 -12.84 -5.45
C ASN A 77 18.20 -13.15 -3.95
N GLY A 78 17.07 -12.86 -3.29
CA GLY A 78 16.87 -13.09 -1.86
C GLY A 78 17.32 -11.94 -0.96
N ALA A 79 17.87 -10.87 -1.51
CA ALA A 79 18.32 -9.73 -0.70
C ALA A 79 17.15 -8.97 -0.09
N THR A 80 17.35 -8.40 1.08
CA THR A 80 16.37 -7.54 1.75
C THR A 80 16.21 -6.24 0.97
N PRO A 81 14.97 -5.81 0.68
CA PRO A 81 14.76 -4.54 0.00
C PRO A 81 15.19 -3.36 0.87
N GLN A 82 15.51 -2.26 0.21
CA GLN A 82 15.85 -1.02 0.93
C GLN A 82 14.64 -0.52 1.74
N ALA A 83 14.90 -0.06 2.96
CA ALA A 83 13.91 0.55 3.86
C ALA A 83 12.71 -0.38 4.14
N ALA A 84 12.95 -1.68 4.23
CA ALA A 84 11.90 -2.68 4.44
C ALA A 84 12.28 -3.65 5.54
N ASN A 85 11.27 -4.15 6.26
CA ASN A 85 11.43 -5.29 7.17
C ASN A 85 10.09 -6.01 7.37
N ASP A 86 10.16 -7.23 7.90
CA ASP A 86 8.95 -7.99 8.20
C ASP A 86 8.42 -7.63 9.59
N GLY A 87 7.10 -7.68 9.75
CA GLY A 87 6.48 -7.73 11.07
C GLY A 87 6.05 -6.41 11.69
N ASN A 88 6.18 -5.28 11.01
CA ASN A 88 5.70 -4.01 11.57
C ASN A 88 4.17 -3.97 11.57
N PRO A 89 3.54 -3.58 12.69
CA PRO A 89 2.08 -3.51 12.76
C PRO A 89 1.53 -2.36 11.92
N ILE A 90 0.32 -2.55 11.42
CA ILE A 90 -0.41 -1.51 10.71
C ILE A 90 -1.16 -0.65 11.75
N PRO A 91 -0.93 0.67 11.79
CA PRO A 91 -1.56 1.53 12.78
C PRO A 91 -3.09 1.45 12.74
N GLY A 92 -3.71 1.23 13.89
CA GLY A 92 -5.16 1.13 14.01
C GLY A 92 -5.76 -0.21 13.63
N ASP A 93 -4.97 -1.12 13.10
CA ASP A 93 -5.42 -2.46 12.75
C ASP A 93 -5.36 -3.36 13.97
N VAL A 94 -6.51 -3.92 14.34
CA VAL A 94 -6.65 -4.79 15.52
C VAL A 94 -6.69 -6.26 15.17
N ILE A 95 -6.59 -6.61 13.90
CA ILE A 95 -6.48 -8.00 13.49
C ILE A 95 -5.13 -8.52 13.97
N ALA A 96 -5.18 -9.52 14.85
CA ALA A 96 -4.04 -9.91 15.65
C ALA A 96 -2.85 -10.44 14.85
N VAL A 97 -3.08 -11.00 13.67
CA VAL A 97 -2.01 -11.64 12.91
C VAL A 97 -2.10 -11.24 11.44
N ARG A 98 -1.24 -10.32 11.04
CA ARG A 98 -0.97 -10.07 9.63
C ARG A 98 0.48 -10.43 9.36
N SER A 99 0.69 -11.16 8.28
CA SER A 99 2.00 -11.58 7.84
C SER A 99 2.43 -10.68 6.69
N THR A 100 3.18 -9.62 7.00
CA THR A 100 3.49 -8.56 6.04
C THR A 100 4.97 -8.21 6.02
N THR A 101 5.41 -7.66 4.90
CA THR A 101 6.67 -6.92 4.79
C THR A 101 6.34 -5.43 4.75
N TRP A 102 6.89 -4.66 5.68
CA TRP A 102 6.68 -3.22 5.79
C TRP A 102 7.73 -2.47 4.98
N PHE A 103 7.28 -1.39 4.32
CA PHE A 103 8.15 -0.47 3.60
C PHE A 103 8.03 0.92 4.21
N SER A 104 9.16 1.46 4.67
CA SER A 104 9.25 2.84 5.13
C SER A 104 9.41 3.74 3.91
N TRP A 105 8.30 4.19 3.36
CA TRP A 105 8.29 4.98 2.14
C TRP A 105 7.27 6.09 2.22
N HIS A 106 7.66 7.29 1.81
CA HIS A 106 6.87 8.50 2.02
C HIS A 106 6.62 9.23 0.71
N VAL A 107 5.48 9.93 0.63
CA VAL A 107 5.25 10.86 -0.46
C VAL A 107 5.94 12.19 -0.13
N GLN A 108 6.62 12.78 -1.10
CA GLN A 108 7.46 13.97 -0.85
C GLN A 108 6.66 15.26 -0.73
N SER A 109 5.60 15.41 -1.49
CA SER A 109 4.85 16.67 -1.55
C SER A 109 3.37 16.39 -1.65
N TRP A 110 2.75 16.10 -0.51
CA TRP A 110 1.34 15.79 -0.45
C TRP A 110 0.51 17.07 -0.45
N ASN A 111 -0.43 17.16 -1.40
CA ASN A 111 -1.39 18.27 -1.46
C ASN A 111 -2.81 17.71 -1.19
N PRO A 112 -3.41 18.01 -0.02
CA PRO A 112 -4.71 17.45 0.35
C PRO A 112 -5.85 17.81 -0.59
N THR A 113 -5.72 18.87 -1.37
CA THR A 113 -6.77 19.29 -2.32
C THR A 113 -6.64 18.63 -3.68
N ARG A 114 -5.54 17.95 -3.94
CA ARG A 114 -5.25 17.35 -5.25
C ARG A 114 -4.95 15.87 -5.17
N ASP A 115 -4.16 15.47 -4.18
CA ASP A 115 -3.67 14.10 -4.08
C ASP A 115 -4.74 13.19 -3.45
N THR A 116 -4.76 11.93 -3.87
CA THR A 116 -5.79 10.96 -3.54
C THR A 116 -5.18 9.60 -3.23
N LEU A 117 -6.02 8.60 -2.98
CA LEU A 117 -5.56 7.21 -2.83
C LEU A 117 -4.81 6.75 -4.08
N VAL A 118 -5.23 7.19 -5.27
CA VAL A 118 -4.53 6.85 -6.52
C VAL A 118 -3.12 7.43 -6.51
N THR A 119 -2.93 8.64 -6.00
CA THR A 119 -1.62 9.26 -5.90
C THR A 119 -0.67 8.38 -5.10
N TYR A 120 -1.10 7.95 -3.93
CA TYR A 120 -0.24 7.12 -3.08
C TYR A 120 -0.01 5.73 -3.67
N PHE A 121 -1.02 5.14 -4.28
CA PHE A 121 -0.87 3.86 -4.97
C PHE A 121 0.21 3.94 -6.06
N LYS A 122 0.23 5.03 -6.83
CA LYS A 122 1.27 5.24 -7.84
C LYS A 122 2.65 5.42 -7.21
N VAL A 123 2.74 6.08 -6.06
CA VAL A 123 4.00 6.19 -5.30
C VAL A 123 4.49 4.80 -4.91
N ILE A 124 3.60 3.92 -4.46
CA ILE A 124 3.94 2.54 -4.11
C ILE A 124 4.45 1.78 -5.35
N LEU A 125 3.74 1.86 -6.47
CA LEU A 125 4.15 1.17 -7.69
C LEU A 125 5.53 1.65 -8.16
N ASN A 126 5.79 2.95 -8.08
CA ASN A 126 7.09 3.51 -8.43
C ASN A 126 8.19 3.03 -7.49
N ARG A 127 7.89 2.84 -6.21
CA ARG A 127 8.86 2.26 -5.26
C ARG A 127 9.22 0.83 -5.63
N LEU A 128 8.25 0.07 -6.10
CA LEU A 128 8.43 -1.36 -6.41
C LEU A 128 9.02 -1.60 -7.81
N THR A 129 9.16 -0.59 -8.63
CA THR A 129 9.64 -0.70 -10.02
C THR A 129 10.73 0.35 -10.27
N PRO A 130 11.99 -0.05 -10.51
CA PRO A 130 12.51 -1.41 -10.46
C PRO A 130 12.62 -1.96 -9.03
N ALA A 131 12.74 -3.28 -8.92
CA ALA A 131 12.96 -3.94 -7.64
C ALA A 131 14.30 -3.48 -7.03
N ARG A 132 14.26 -3.03 -5.77
CA ARG A 132 15.46 -2.55 -5.07
C ARG A 132 15.32 -2.58 -3.56
#